data_f5d5e77d1790cdd98437dad1a930b637
#
_entry.id   f5d5e77d1790cdd98437dad1a930b637
#
_cell.length_a   1.000
_cell.length_b   1.000
_cell.length_c   1.000
_cell.angle_alpha   90.00
_cell.angle_beta   90.00
_cell.angle_gamma   90.00
#
_symmetry.space_group_name_H-M   'P 1'
#
loop_
_entity.id
_entity.type
_entity.pdbx_description
1 polymer ?
#
loop_
_entity_poly.entity_id
_entity_poly.type
_entity_poly.pdbx_seq_one_letter_code
_entity_poly.pdbx_strand_id
1 'polypeptide(L)'
;MRFALTEEQEAIVATTRQFTEKELIPHEERVEKLGEVPPDLVKQIKERSIAAGIYACNMPAEYGGGGLNSFDTTLVDREFGATSYALHYIVARPSNILRACKGDQITEYLIPTITGERVDCLAMSEPDAGSDVRGMKCTAVKDGSDWVINGTKHFISHAD
;
A
#
# COMPACT_ATOMS: atom_id res chain seq x y z
N MET A 1 1.10 23.82 22.32
CA MET A 1 2.33 23.09 21.93
C MET A 1 2.29 22.99 20.39
N ARG A 2 3.20 23.63 19.67
CA ARG A 2 3.35 23.41 18.22
C ARG A 2 4.33 22.26 18.02
N PHE A 3 3.89 21.17 17.46
CA PHE A 3 4.77 20.10 16.99
C PHE A 3 5.38 20.59 15.67
N ALA A 4 6.57 21.16 15.73
CA ALA A 4 7.33 21.49 14.54
C ALA A 4 7.83 20.18 13.92
N LEU A 5 7.72 20.06 12.59
CA LEU A 5 8.35 18.97 11.86
C LEU A 5 9.86 19.20 11.83
N THR A 6 10.62 18.12 11.70
CA THR A 6 12.06 18.19 11.40
C THR A 6 12.27 18.58 9.93
N GLU A 7 13.45 19.03 9.57
CA GLU A 7 13.81 19.36 8.18
C GLU A 7 13.59 18.15 7.24
N GLU A 8 13.91 16.94 7.70
CA GLU A 8 13.68 15.70 6.95
C GLU A 8 12.18 15.46 6.74
N GLN A 9 11.35 15.64 7.76
CA GLN A 9 9.90 15.50 7.67
C GLN A 9 9.26 16.57 6.77
N GLU A 10 9.77 17.79 6.81
CA GLU A 10 9.34 18.85 5.86
C GLU A 10 9.69 18.49 4.43
N ALA A 11 10.88 17.91 4.18
CA ALA A 11 11.28 17.44 2.86
C ALA A 11 10.40 16.27 2.36
N ILE A 12 10.07 15.31 3.23
CA ILE A 12 9.14 14.21 2.91
C ILE A 12 7.77 14.77 2.49
N VAL A 13 7.21 15.69 3.30
CA VAL A 13 5.92 16.34 3.00
C VAL A 13 5.98 17.09 1.68
N ALA A 14 7.02 17.89 1.44
CA ALA A 14 7.16 18.67 0.22
C ALA A 14 7.26 17.78 -1.03
N THR A 15 8.06 16.71 -0.95
CA THR A 15 8.23 15.75 -2.06
C THR A 15 6.92 15.03 -2.38
N THR A 16 6.23 14.52 -1.34
CA THR A 16 4.96 13.80 -1.53
C THR A 16 3.87 14.73 -2.07
N ARG A 17 3.75 15.94 -1.53
CA ARG A 17 2.81 16.95 -2.03
C ARG A 17 3.05 17.26 -3.51
N GLN A 18 4.29 17.54 -3.87
CA GLN A 18 4.66 17.83 -5.26
C GLN A 18 4.31 16.68 -6.19
N PHE A 19 4.56 15.44 -5.75
CA PHE A 19 4.19 14.25 -6.51
C PHE A 19 2.67 14.16 -6.69
N THR A 20 1.91 14.32 -5.60
CA THR A 20 0.44 14.27 -5.63
C THR A 20 -0.13 15.32 -6.59
N GLU A 21 0.36 16.55 -6.52
CA GLU A 21 -0.10 17.65 -7.37
C GLU A 21 0.25 17.47 -8.85
N LYS A 22 1.41 16.86 -9.16
CA LYS A 22 1.88 16.74 -10.53
C LYS A 22 1.50 15.42 -11.20
N GLU A 23 1.46 14.33 -10.43
CA GLU A 23 1.36 12.98 -10.99
C GLU A 23 0.02 12.29 -10.68
N LEU A 24 -0.76 12.79 -9.72
CA LEU A 24 -2.03 12.17 -9.36
C LEU A 24 -3.22 13.08 -9.71
N ILE A 25 -3.32 14.26 -9.12
CA ILE A 25 -4.47 15.17 -9.28
C ILE A 25 -4.84 15.44 -10.76
N PRO A 26 -3.89 15.63 -11.70
CA PRO A 26 -4.26 15.89 -13.10
C PRO A 26 -5.03 14.76 -13.79
N HIS A 27 -5.04 13.58 -13.20
CA HIS A 27 -5.71 12.40 -13.77
C HIS A 27 -7.10 12.13 -13.15
N GLU A 28 -7.51 12.84 -12.11
CA GLU A 28 -8.77 12.59 -11.37
C GLU A 28 -9.99 12.63 -12.27
N GLU A 29 -10.15 13.69 -13.05
CA GLU A 29 -11.32 13.84 -13.94
C GLU A 29 -11.42 12.70 -14.96
N ARG A 30 -10.28 12.26 -15.51
CA ARG A 30 -10.24 11.14 -16.45
C ARG A 30 -10.63 9.82 -15.78
N VAL A 31 -10.06 9.56 -14.61
CA VAL A 31 -10.32 8.34 -13.83
C VAL A 31 -11.78 8.28 -13.38
N GLU A 32 -12.33 9.39 -12.89
CA GLU A 32 -13.73 9.49 -12.47
C GLU A 32 -14.69 9.23 -13.64
N LYS A 33 -14.42 9.77 -14.83
CA LYS A 33 -15.24 9.54 -16.02
C LYS A 33 -15.18 8.10 -16.52
N LEU A 34 -14.04 7.42 -16.38
CA LEU A 34 -13.85 6.03 -16.82
C LEU A 34 -14.37 5.02 -15.80
N GLY A 35 -14.46 5.39 -14.51
CA GLY A 35 -14.78 4.49 -13.41
C GLY A 35 -13.65 3.51 -13.05
N GLU A 36 -12.48 3.66 -13.69
CA GLU A 36 -11.29 2.83 -13.45
C GLU A 36 -10.01 3.61 -13.76
N VAL A 37 -8.89 3.16 -13.21
CA VAL A 37 -7.57 3.69 -13.59
C VAL A 37 -7.01 2.86 -14.74
N PRO A 38 -6.75 3.45 -15.91
CA PRO A 38 -6.19 2.71 -17.05
C PRO A 38 -4.85 2.05 -16.72
N PRO A 39 -4.59 0.80 -17.19
CA PRO A 39 -3.37 0.05 -16.84
C PRO A 39 -2.06 0.76 -17.20
N ASP A 40 -2.04 1.50 -18.30
CA ASP A 40 -0.89 2.33 -18.72
C ASP A 40 -0.61 3.45 -17.71
N LEU A 41 -1.66 4.08 -17.19
CA LEU A 41 -1.55 5.12 -16.15
C LEU A 41 -1.10 4.52 -14.80
N VAL A 42 -1.63 3.35 -14.40
CA VAL A 42 -1.17 2.62 -13.21
C VAL A 42 0.33 2.38 -13.27
N LYS A 43 0.81 1.84 -14.41
CA LYS A 43 2.23 1.57 -14.62
C LYS A 43 3.07 2.85 -14.51
N GLN A 44 2.66 3.91 -15.22
CA GLN A 44 3.36 5.19 -15.22
C GLN A 44 3.48 5.81 -13.82
N ILE A 45 2.36 5.86 -13.08
CA ILE A 45 2.34 6.42 -11.72
C ILE A 45 3.23 5.60 -10.79
N LYS A 46 3.15 4.26 -10.86
CA LYS A 46 3.98 3.36 -10.05
C LYS A 46 5.47 3.59 -10.32
N GLU A 47 5.90 3.57 -11.58
CA GLU A 47 7.30 3.79 -11.96
C GLU A 47 7.82 5.15 -11.46
N ARG A 48 7.02 6.21 -11.57
CA ARG A 48 7.39 7.54 -11.07
C ARG A 48 7.44 7.60 -9.55
N SER A 49 6.54 6.92 -8.84
CA SER A 49 6.54 6.89 -7.38
C SER A 49 7.73 6.11 -6.82
N ILE A 50 8.14 5.04 -7.49
CA ILE A 50 9.37 4.31 -7.18
C ILE A 50 10.60 5.21 -7.39
N ALA A 51 10.68 5.88 -8.55
CA ALA A 51 11.78 6.79 -8.85
C ALA A 51 11.87 7.98 -7.88
N ALA A 52 10.73 8.43 -7.34
CA ALA A 52 10.67 9.49 -6.33
C ALA A 52 10.96 8.99 -4.90
N GLY A 53 11.14 7.69 -4.69
CA GLY A 53 11.41 7.08 -3.37
C GLY A 53 10.23 7.10 -2.39
N ILE A 54 9.01 7.36 -2.88
CA ILE A 54 7.80 7.38 -2.04
C ILE A 54 7.00 6.08 -2.07
N TYR A 55 7.16 5.26 -3.12
CA TYR A 55 6.62 3.90 -3.15
C TYR A 55 7.36 3.03 -2.12
N ALA A 56 6.65 2.17 -1.40
CA ALA A 56 7.21 1.32 -0.36
C ALA A 56 7.98 2.06 0.75
N CYS A 57 7.69 3.35 0.96
CA CYS A 57 8.35 4.17 1.98
C CYS A 57 8.17 3.59 3.41
N ASN A 58 7.09 2.85 3.65
CA ASN A 58 6.77 2.17 4.90
C ASN A 58 7.49 0.82 5.09
N MET A 59 8.17 0.28 4.07
CA MET A 59 8.82 -1.02 4.11
C MET A 59 10.26 -0.91 4.63
N PRO A 60 10.85 -2.03 5.17
CA PRO A 60 12.21 -2.01 5.72
C PRO A 60 13.25 -1.62 4.68
N ALA A 61 14.18 -0.74 5.08
CA ALA A 61 15.24 -0.25 4.20
C ALA A 61 16.21 -1.37 3.76
N GLU A 62 16.42 -2.38 4.61
CA GLU A 62 17.27 -3.54 4.31
C GLU A 62 16.78 -4.38 3.11
N TYR A 63 15.48 -4.26 2.76
CA TYR A 63 14.88 -4.94 1.59
C TYR A 63 14.54 -3.98 0.45
N GLY A 64 15.04 -2.74 0.53
CA GLY A 64 14.83 -1.73 -0.52
C GLY A 64 13.66 -0.79 -0.31
N GLY A 65 12.99 -0.86 0.85
CA GLY A 65 11.95 0.10 1.24
C GLY A 65 12.52 1.41 1.80
N GLY A 66 11.66 2.38 2.05
CA GLY A 66 12.05 3.68 2.60
C GLY A 66 12.36 3.71 4.10
N GLY A 67 11.98 2.66 4.85
CA GLY A 67 12.25 2.55 6.29
C GLY A 67 11.51 3.56 7.17
N LEU A 68 10.52 4.29 6.64
CA LEU A 68 9.80 5.30 7.41
C LEU A 68 9.04 4.67 8.59
N ASN A 69 9.08 5.36 9.73
CA ASN A 69 8.26 5.01 10.88
C ASN A 69 6.79 5.38 10.66
N SER A 70 5.92 4.99 11.58
CA SER A 70 4.47 5.25 11.45
C SER A 70 4.09 6.72 11.40
N PHE A 71 4.83 7.60 12.09
CA PHE A 71 4.56 9.03 12.06
C PHE A 71 4.90 9.62 10.69
N ASP A 72 6.08 9.31 10.16
CA ASP A 72 6.53 9.81 8.85
C ASP A 72 5.67 9.25 7.71
N THR A 73 5.28 7.96 7.80
CA THR A 73 4.29 7.37 6.87
C THR A 73 2.94 8.11 6.92
N THR A 74 2.48 8.51 8.10
CA THR A 74 1.25 9.31 8.22
C THR A 74 1.36 10.67 7.55
N LEU A 75 2.55 11.30 7.55
CA LEU A 75 2.79 12.54 6.80
C LEU A 75 2.66 12.31 5.29
N VAL A 76 3.18 11.20 4.79
CA VAL A 76 3.03 10.78 3.38
C VAL A 76 1.56 10.54 3.03
N ASP A 77 0.86 9.74 3.82
CA ASP A 77 -0.55 9.40 3.62
C ASP A 77 -1.44 10.66 3.64
N ARG A 78 -1.13 11.63 4.49
CA ARG A 78 -1.84 12.91 4.54
C ARG A 78 -1.75 13.67 3.22
N GLU A 79 -0.58 13.72 2.60
CA GLU A 79 -0.41 14.40 1.32
C GLU A 79 -1.07 13.63 0.17
N PHE A 80 -1.02 12.31 0.18
CA PHE A 80 -1.75 11.47 -0.76
C PHE A 80 -3.28 11.58 -0.60
N GLY A 81 -3.77 11.86 0.60
CA GLY A 81 -5.19 12.10 0.85
C GLY A 81 -5.78 13.32 0.14
N ALA A 82 -4.97 14.15 -0.52
CA ALA A 82 -5.42 15.26 -1.34
C ALA A 82 -5.93 14.85 -2.74
N THR A 83 -5.75 13.59 -3.14
CA THR A 83 -6.24 13.03 -4.42
C THR A 83 -7.31 11.97 -4.23
N SER A 84 -7.93 11.52 -5.32
CA SER A 84 -8.94 10.47 -5.29
C SER A 84 -8.36 9.15 -4.77
N TYR A 85 -9.20 8.34 -4.10
CA TYR A 85 -8.77 7.06 -3.52
C TYR A 85 -8.20 6.09 -4.57
N ALA A 86 -8.76 6.07 -5.78
CA ALA A 86 -8.30 5.20 -6.85
C ALA A 86 -6.83 5.49 -7.24
N LEU A 87 -6.44 6.76 -7.30
CA LEU A 87 -5.07 7.18 -7.60
C LEU A 87 -4.14 7.02 -6.39
N HIS A 88 -4.61 7.40 -5.20
CA HIS A 88 -3.88 7.18 -3.94
C HIS A 88 -3.49 5.71 -3.77
N TYR A 89 -4.41 4.79 -4.07
CA TYR A 89 -4.21 3.36 -3.85
C TYR A 89 -3.09 2.75 -4.71
N ILE A 90 -2.70 3.38 -5.81
CA ILE A 90 -1.57 2.93 -6.64
C ILE A 90 -0.23 3.12 -5.91
N VAL A 91 -0.12 4.18 -5.11
CA VAL A 91 1.14 4.62 -4.48
C VAL A 91 1.22 4.29 -2.98
N ALA A 92 0.08 4.11 -2.31
CA ALA A 92 0.00 3.73 -0.89
C ALA A 92 0.25 2.22 -0.69
N ARG A 93 1.36 1.73 -1.19
CA ARG A 93 1.75 0.32 -1.24
C ARG A 93 3.20 0.12 -0.80
N PRO A 94 3.59 -1.10 -0.36
CA PRO A 94 2.80 -2.29 0.01
C PRO A 94 2.08 -2.17 1.35
N SER A 95 1.16 -3.12 1.63
CA SER A 95 0.51 -3.22 2.94
C SER A 95 1.51 -3.59 4.05
N ASN A 96 1.38 -2.97 5.21
CA ASN A 96 2.24 -3.20 6.37
C ASN A 96 2.30 -4.66 6.86
N ILE A 97 1.32 -5.51 6.50
CA ILE A 97 1.32 -6.93 6.85
C ILE A 97 2.55 -7.66 6.29
N LEU A 98 3.07 -7.24 5.13
CA LEU A 98 4.25 -7.84 4.51
C LEU A 98 5.55 -7.66 5.32
N ARG A 99 5.58 -6.74 6.28
CA ARG A 99 6.69 -6.63 7.24
C ARG A 99 6.82 -7.86 8.15
N ALA A 100 5.80 -8.71 8.20
CA ALA A 100 5.82 -9.98 8.95
C ALA A 100 6.45 -11.14 8.16
N CYS A 101 6.80 -10.97 6.89
CA CYS A 101 7.44 -12.00 6.07
C CYS A 101 8.74 -12.49 6.70
N LYS A 102 8.98 -13.81 6.62
CA LYS A 102 10.17 -14.49 7.16
C LYS A 102 10.69 -15.55 6.18
N GLY A 103 12.01 -15.78 6.22
CA GLY A 103 12.64 -16.78 5.37
C GLY A 103 12.34 -16.53 3.89
N ASP A 104 11.94 -17.56 3.16
CA ASP A 104 11.68 -17.50 1.72
C ASP A 104 10.54 -16.53 1.34
N GLN A 105 9.64 -16.22 2.29
CA GLN A 105 8.57 -15.24 2.07
C GLN A 105 9.12 -13.84 1.73
N ILE A 106 10.32 -13.51 2.22
CA ILE A 106 10.96 -12.20 1.96
C ILE A 106 11.27 -12.07 0.47
N THR A 107 11.89 -13.07 -0.11
CA THR A 107 12.27 -13.09 -1.53
C THR A 107 11.10 -13.35 -2.46
N GLU A 108 10.11 -14.12 -2.00
CA GLU A 108 8.98 -14.49 -2.83
C GLU A 108 7.86 -13.43 -2.85
N TYR A 109 7.62 -12.75 -1.72
CA TYR A 109 6.51 -11.81 -1.58
C TYR A 109 6.94 -10.38 -1.26
N LEU A 110 7.79 -10.18 -0.25
CA LEU A 110 8.12 -8.83 0.22
C LEU A 110 8.92 -8.02 -0.80
N ILE A 111 10.05 -8.53 -1.26
CA ILE A 111 10.92 -7.82 -2.20
C ILE A 111 10.20 -7.51 -3.52
N PRO A 112 9.51 -8.47 -4.19
CA PRO A 112 8.78 -8.17 -5.42
C PRO A 112 7.66 -7.14 -5.25
N THR A 113 7.09 -7.04 -4.05
CA THR A 113 6.07 -6.02 -3.76
C THR A 113 6.70 -4.65 -3.50
N ILE A 114 7.88 -4.60 -2.85
CA ILE A 114 8.66 -3.35 -2.68
C ILE A 114 9.12 -2.78 -4.02
N THR A 115 9.55 -3.65 -4.94
CA THR A 115 9.97 -3.22 -6.30
C THR A 115 8.79 -2.87 -7.22
N GLY A 116 7.55 -3.11 -6.78
CA GLY A 116 6.35 -2.88 -7.57
C GLY A 116 6.07 -3.93 -8.64
N GLU A 117 6.85 -5.03 -8.67
CA GLU A 117 6.65 -6.17 -9.57
C GLU A 117 5.38 -6.94 -9.25
N ARG A 118 5.05 -7.05 -7.95
CA ARG A 118 3.80 -7.64 -7.46
C ARG A 118 2.95 -6.61 -6.72
N VAL A 119 1.65 -6.89 -6.64
CA VAL A 119 0.69 -6.14 -5.83
C VAL A 119 0.12 -7.09 -4.78
N ASP A 120 0.02 -6.62 -3.56
CA ASP A 120 -0.60 -7.36 -2.47
C ASP A 120 -2.10 -7.05 -2.37
N CYS A 121 -2.86 -7.97 -1.79
CA CYS A 121 -4.22 -7.73 -1.34
C CYS A 121 -4.37 -8.11 0.14
N LEU A 122 -5.22 -7.37 0.87
CA LEU A 122 -5.53 -7.65 2.27
C LEU A 122 -6.91 -8.28 2.38
N ALA A 123 -6.96 -9.61 2.56
CA ALA A 123 -8.18 -10.37 2.72
C ALA A 123 -8.60 -10.40 4.19
N MET A 124 -9.40 -9.42 4.63
CA MET A 124 -9.84 -9.29 6.02
C MET A 124 -11.34 -9.58 6.19
N SER A 125 -12.20 -8.84 5.51
CA SER A 125 -13.64 -8.93 5.67
C SER A 125 -14.19 -10.32 5.33
N GLU A 126 -15.21 -10.74 6.08
CA GLU A 126 -15.97 -11.97 5.87
C GLU A 126 -17.46 -11.64 5.76
N PRO A 127 -18.32 -12.53 5.23
CA PRO A 127 -19.76 -12.27 5.15
C PRO A 127 -20.40 -11.82 6.46
N ASP A 128 -19.94 -12.40 7.59
CA ASP A 128 -20.45 -12.13 8.93
C ASP A 128 -19.53 -11.24 9.80
N ALA A 129 -18.37 -10.82 9.27
CA ALA A 129 -17.37 -10.06 10.05
C ALA A 129 -16.76 -8.92 9.22
N GLY A 130 -17.20 -7.70 9.50
CA GLY A 130 -16.65 -6.45 8.96
C GLY A 130 -15.91 -5.66 10.04
N SER A 131 -16.59 -4.70 10.67
CA SER A 131 -16.02 -3.89 11.76
C SER A 131 -15.64 -4.71 12.99
N ASP A 132 -16.35 -5.79 13.26
CA ASP A 132 -15.97 -6.78 14.28
C ASP A 132 -14.95 -7.77 13.72
N VAL A 133 -13.70 -7.35 13.64
CA VAL A 133 -12.58 -8.18 13.17
C VAL A 133 -12.37 -9.44 14.03
N ARG A 134 -12.79 -9.40 15.31
CA ARG A 134 -12.71 -10.57 16.21
C ARG A 134 -13.76 -11.62 15.92
N GLY A 135 -14.81 -11.27 15.20
CA GLY A 135 -15.86 -12.18 14.74
C GLY A 135 -15.47 -13.02 13.52
N MET A 136 -14.25 -12.87 12.98
CA MET A 136 -13.80 -13.67 11.84
C MET A 136 -13.78 -15.17 12.16
N LYS A 137 -14.27 -15.96 11.19
CA LYS A 137 -14.42 -17.42 11.30
C LYS A 137 -13.47 -18.20 10.39
N CYS A 138 -12.79 -17.55 9.43
CA CYS A 138 -11.79 -18.20 8.62
C CYS A 138 -10.68 -18.79 9.50
N THR A 139 -10.30 -20.02 9.21
CA THR A 139 -9.28 -20.75 9.94
C THR A 139 -8.16 -21.19 9.03
N ALA A 140 -6.95 -21.26 9.56
CA ALA A 140 -5.80 -21.91 8.93
C ALA A 140 -5.25 -22.97 9.89
N VAL A 141 -5.31 -24.23 9.50
CA VAL A 141 -4.87 -25.37 10.30
C VAL A 141 -3.64 -25.99 9.63
N LYS A 142 -2.58 -26.21 10.41
CA LYS A 142 -1.35 -26.82 9.90
C LYS A 142 -1.58 -28.31 9.62
N ASP A 143 -1.19 -28.76 8.42
CA ASP A 143 -1.21 -30.16 7.98
C ASP A 143 0.15 -30.51 7.37
N GLY A 144 1.00 -31.18 8.14
CA GLY A 144 2.38 -31.45 7.75
C GLY A 144 3.20 -30.18 7.51
N SER A 145 3.68 -29.98 6.29
CA SER A 145 4.37 -28.74 5.84
C SER A 145 3.41 -27.64 5.39
N ASP A 146 2.16 -27.98 5.12
CA ASP A 146 1.17 -27.10 4.49
C ASP A 146 0.19 -26.48 5.48
N TRP A 147 -0.63 -25.56 5.01
CA TRP A 147 -1.73 -24.96 5.74
C TRP A 147 -3.05 -25.20 4.99
N VAL A 148 -4.02 -25.78 5.67
CA VAL A 148 -5.38 -25.90 5.15
C VAL A 148 -6.19 -24.70 5.61
N ILE A 149 -6.61 -23.87 4.64
CA ILE A 149 -7.41 -22.67 4.89
C ILE A 149 -8.87 -22.97 4.58
N ASN A 150 -9.76 -22.69 5.55
CA ASN A 150 -11.20 -22.86 5.41
C ASN A 150 -11.91 -21.55 5.76
N GLY A 151 -12.81 -21.10 4.88
CA GLY A 151 -13.63 -19.91 5.06
C GLY A 151 -13.80 -19.10 3.78
N THR A 152 -14.50 -17.97 3.89
CA THR A 152 -14.77 -17.06 2.78
C THR A 152 -14.35 -15.66 3.16
N LYS A 153 -13.60 -15.00 2.30
CA LYS A 153 -13.29 -13.57 2.40
C LYS A 153 -14.12 -12.77 1.40
N HIS A 154 -14.48 -11.52 1.73
CA HIS A 154 -15.45 -10.72 1.01
C HIS A 154 -14.93 -9.29 0.80
N PHE A 155 -15.24 -8.69 -0.36
CA PHE A 155 -14.82 -7.33 -0.72
C PHE A 155 -13.30 -7.10 -0.68
N ILE A 156 -12.55 -8.00 -1.29
CA ILE A 156 -11.09 -7.92 -1.31
C ILE A 156 -10.64 -7.19 -2.57
N SER A 157 -10.06 -6.00 -2.39
CA SER A 157 -9.47 -5.23 -3.50
C SER A 157 -8.20 -5.93 -4.02
N HIS A 158 -8.02 -5.97 -5.36
CA HIS A 158 -6.90 -6.64 -6.04
C HIS A 158 -6.80 -8.15 -5.79
N ALA A 159 -7.94 -8.83 -5.67
CA ALA A 159 -7.98 -10.28 -5.52
C ALA A 159 -8.08 -11.04 -6.87
N ASP A 160 -8.15 -10.33 -7.98
CA ASP A 160 -8.24 -10.78 -9.38
C ASP A 160 -6.87 -10.84 -10.08
#